data_4520fc428488fc9e7bf48787dde5eb8d
#
_entry.id   4520fc428488fc9e7bf48787dde5eb8d
#
_cell.length_a   1.000
_cell.length_b   1.000
_cell.length_c   1.000
_cell.angle_alpha   90.00
_cell.angle_beta   90.00
_cell.angle_gamma   90.00
#
_symmetry.space_group_name_H-M   'P 1'
#
loop_
_entity.id
_entity.type
_entity.pdbx_description
1 polymer ?
#
loop_
_entity_poly.entity_id
_entity_poly.type
_entity_poly.pdbx_seq_one_letter_code
_entity_poly.pdbx_strand_id
1 'polypeptide(L)'
;EKQHKLFRLNYNEIKKYDVGLKSHPRFPKQKKIKATKPLFADVVSTIEKRVANQNLKKPYYNAEIKSMPQNDNIFHPDVKTYARLVLKEIEKAGIKKRVCIQSFDIRALQEIKSLAPEMTTALLIENKKSAAENLEKLGFTPDIYSPDFSLVNKNLVNFCQKKNMLLIPWTVNKKKDIIAMLKMGVNGIISDYPEKTKQIIETNGFEVK
;
A
#
# COMPACT_ATOMS: atom_id res chain seq x y z
N GLU A 1 -9.46 -8.65 -22.40
CA GLU A 1 -8.56 -8.03 -21.39
C GLU A 1 -8.03 -9.03 -20.32
N LYS A 2 -8.61 -10.23 -20.19
CA LYS A 2 -8.17 -11.26 -19.22
C LYS A 2 -7.27 -12.35 -19.84
N GLN A 3 -6.86 -12.22 -21.09
CA GLN A 3 -6.10 -13.24 -21.81
C GLN A 3 -4.62 -13.32 -21.39
N HIS A 4 -4.06 -12.24 -20.86
CA HIS A 4 -2.64 -12.16 -20.48
C HIS A 4 -2.47 -12.15 -18.97
N LYS A 5 -1.87 -13.21 -18.44
CA LYS A 5 -1.51 -13.32 -17.03
C LYS A 5 -0.10 -12.80 -16.85
N LEU A 6 0.11 -11.64 -16.20
CA LEU A 6 1.44 -11.06 -15.98
C LEU A 6 2.42 -12.07 -15.36
N PHE A 7 1.93 -12.92 -14.48
CA PHE A 7 2.72 -13.98 -13.83
C PHE A 7 3.33 -15.00 -14.82
N ARG A 8 2.76 -15.12 -16.02
CA ARG A 8 3.23 -16.06 -17.06
C ARG A 8 4.10 -15.39 -18.13
N LEU A 9 4.26 -14.07 -18.07
CA LEU A 9 5.01 -13.30 -19.05
C LEU A 9 6.39 -12.94 -18.49
N ASN A 10 7.41 -12.95 -19.36
CA ASN A 10 8.68 -12.32 -19.02
C ASN A 10 8.59 -10.78 -19.14
N TYR A 11 9.57 -10.07 -18.56
CA TYR A 11 9.52 -8.62 -18.52
C TYR A 11 9.56 -7.95 -19.92
N ASN A 12 10.24 -8.54 -20.89
CA ASN A 12 10.26 -8.01 -22.27
C ASN A 12 8.87 -8.09 -22.93
N GLU A 13 8.09 -9.07 -22.59
CA GLU A 13 6.68 -9.19 -23.03
C GLU A 13 5.81 -8.15 -22.30
N ILE A 14 5.99 -7.98 -20.98
CA ILE A 14 5.23 -7.02 -20.18
C ILE A 14 5.46 -5.59 -20.68
N LYS A 15 6.70 -5.22 -21.06
CA LYS A 15 7.04 -3.89 -21.58
C LYS A 15 6.33 -3.52 -22.89
N LYS A 16 5.78 -4.48 -23.62
CA LYS A 16 5.02 -4.20 -24.84
C LYS A 16 3.64 -3.56 -24.57
N TYR A 17 3.13 -3.65 -23.33
CA TYR A 17 1.82 -3.12 -22.96
C TYR A 17 1.95 -1.70 -22.43
N ASP A 18 1.29 -0.76 -23.11
CA ASP A 18 1.16 0.61 -22.62
C ASP A 18 0.08 0.68 -21.52
N VAL A 19 0.40 1.35 -20.43
CA VAL A 19 -0.49 1.54 -19.27
C VAL A 19 -0.83 3.00 -18.99
N GLY A 20 -0.34 3.94 -19.82
CA GLY A 20 -0.48 5.38 -19.58
C GLY A 20 -1.29 6.16 -20.61
N LEU A 21 -1.51 5.63 -21.82
CA LEU A 21 -2.25 6.33 -22.89
C LEU A 21 -3.76 6.08 -22.81
N LYS A 22 -4.21 4.93 -22.29
CA LYS A 22 -5.63 4.60 -22.19
C LYS A 22 -6.30 5.47 -21.12
N SER A 23 -7.43 6.08 -21.48
CA SER A 23 -8.25 6.83 -20.52
C SER A 23 -8.77 5.93 -19.42
N HIS A 24 -8.72 6.40 -18.18
CA HIS A 24 -9.29 5.70 -17.03
C HIS A 24 -10.55 6.44 -16.54
N PRO A 25 -11.73 5.78 -16.44
CA PRO A 25 -12.99 6.46 -16.08
C PRO A 25 -12.94 7.16 -14.72
N ARG A 26 -12.23 6.60 -13.74
CA ARG A 26 -12.06 7.22 -12.41
C ARG A 26 -11.14 8.45 -12.43
N PHE A 27 -10.30 8.60 -13.46
CA PHE A 27 -9.28 9.65 -13.56
C PHE A 27 -9.35 10.38 -14.92
N PRO A 28 -10.48 11.04 -15.25
CA PRO A 28 -10.70 11.64 -16.57
C PRO A 28 -9.70 12.78 -16.89
N LYS A 29 -9.13 13.42 -15.84
CA LYS A 29 -8.14 14.50 -15.96
C LYS A 29 -6.69 14.00 -15.94
N GLN A 30 -6.45 12.70 -15.86
CA GLN A 30 -5.10 12.15 -15.86
C GLN A 30 -4.40 12.49 -17.17
N LYS A 31 -3.19 13.05 -17.08
CA LYS A 31 -2.33 13.30 -18.24
C LYS A 31 -1.96 11.98 -18.90
N LYS A 32 -2.23 11.85 -20.18
CA LYS A 32 -1.90 10.65 -20.96
C LYS A 32 -0.44 10.71 -21.35
N ILE A 33 0.34 9.78 -20.82
CA ILE A 33 1.78 9.66 -21.10
C ILE A 33 2.05 8.19 -21.41
N LYS A 34 2.73 7.91 -22.53
CA LYS A 34 3.17 6.55 -22.84
C LYS A 34 4.02 6.00 -21.69
N ALA A 35 3.60 4.90 -21.13
CA ALA A 35 4.27 4.28 -19.98
C ALA A 35 4.09 2.76 -20.00
N THR A 36 5.08 2.06 -19.45
CA THR A 36 5.01 0.61 -19.23
C THR A 36 5.06 0.31 -17.74
N LYS A 37 4.67 -0.88 -17.33
CA LYS A 37 4.84 -1.32 -15.94
C LYS A 37 6.34 -1.44 -15.64
N PRO A 38 6.88 -0.68 -14.69
CA PRO A 38 8.29 -0.77 -14.32
C PRO A 38 8.55 -1.98 -13.43
N LEU A 39 9.81 -2.40 -13.35
CA LEU A 39 10.27 -3.30 -12.28
C LEU A 39 10.28 -2.56 -10.95
N PHE A 40 10.07 -3.27 -9.86
CA PHE A 40 10.14 -2.70 -8.50
C PHE A 40 11.50 -2.04 -8.23
N ALA A 41 12.58 -2.71 -8.58
CA ALA A 41 13.94 -2.18 -8.43
C ALA A 41 14.17 -0.88 -9.21
N ASP A 42 13.60 -0.74 -10.42
CA ASP A 42 13.74 0.48 -11.24
C ASP A 42 12.99 1.65 -10.60
N VAL A 43 11.79 1.40 -10.04
CA VAL A 43 11.01 2.42 -9.31
C VAL A 43 11.81 2.94 -8.12
N VAL A 44 12.30 2.04 -7.27
CA VAL A 44 13.07 2.42 -6.08
C VAL A 44 14.33 3.17 -6.48
N SER A 45 15.13 2.63 -7.40
CA SER A 45 16.38 3.26 -7.87
C SER A 45 16.13 4.67 -8.43
N THR A 46 15.08 4.84 -9.23
CA THR A 46 14.73 6.15 -9.80
C THR A 46 14.36 7.17 -8.73
N ILE A 47 13.56 6.76 -7.75
CA ILE A 47 13.15 7.61 -6.62
C ILE A 47 14.36 7.98 -5.76
N GLU A 48 15.19 7.01 -5.36
CA GLU A 48 16.38 7.25 -4.52
C GLU A 48 17.38 8.19 -5.21
N LYS A 49 17.62 8.03 -6.51
CA LYS A 49 18.45 8.95 -7.30
C LYS A 49 17.88 10.36 -7.32
N ARG A 50 16.57 10.51 -7.55
CA ARG A 50 15.93 11.83 -7.55
C ARG A 50 16.01 12.50 -6.18
N VAL A 51 15.75 11.75 -5.11
CA VAL A 51 15.83 12.24 -3.72
C VAL A 51 17.24 12.72 -3.40
N ALA A 52 18.29 11.94 -3.79
CA ALA A 52 19.68 12.32 -3.59
C ALA A 52 20.05 13.57 -4.39
N ASN A 53 19.72 13.63 -5.69
CA ASN A 53 20.06 14.75 -6.57
C ASN A 53 19.40 16.07 -6.16
N GLN A 54 18.20 16.00 -5.55
CA GLN A 54 17.44 17.18 -5.14
C GLN A 54 17.55 17.46 -3.62
N ASN A 55 18.40 16.71 -2.91
CA ASN A 55 18.57 16.80 -1.45
C ASN A 55 17.23 16.76 -0.68
N LEU A 56 16.32 15.85 -1.09
CA LEU A 56 15.01 15.69 -0.47
C LEU A 56 15.03 14.69 0.68
N LYS A 57 14.04 14.78 1.56
CA LYS A 57 13.80 13.75 2.59
C LYS A 57 13.53 12.39 1.93
N LYS A 58 14.21 11.35 2.40
CA LYS A 58 14.00 9.98 1.89
C LYS A 58 12.57 9.52 2.17
N PRO A 59 11.86 8.97 1.16
CA PRO A 59 10.50 8.50 1.33
C PRO A 59 10.44 7.16 2.04
N TYR A 60 9.29 6.85 2.60
CA TYR A 60 8.88 5.50 2.95
C TYR A 60 8.11 4.88 1.79
N TYR A 61 8.23 3.57 1.64
CA TYR A 61 7.55 2.81 0.59
C TYR A 61 6.44 1.98 1.21
N ASN A 62 5.25 2.00 0.59
CA ASN A 62 4.15 1.12 0.97
C ASN A 62 3.94 0.11 -0.16
N ALA A 63 4.44 -1.11 0.03
CA ALA A 63 4.42 -2.17 -0.97
C ALA A 63 3.23 -3.11 -0.71
N GLU A 64 2.34 -3.25 -1.69
CA GLU A 64 1.18 -4.12 -1.56
C GLU A 64 1.41 -5.49 -2.22
N ILE A 65 1.23 -6.56 -1.45
CA ILE A 65 1.10 -7.93 -1.98
C ILE A 65 -0.37 -8.17 -2.33
N LYS A 66 -0.64 -8.26 -3.64
CA LYS A 66 -1.97 -8.61 -4.16
C LYS A 66 -2.04 -10.11 -4.43
N SER A 67 -2.51 -10.86 -3.45
CA SER A 67 -2.75 -12.30 -3.56
C SER A 67 -4.16 -12.67 -3.11
N MET A 68 -4.63 -13.80 -3.57
CA MET A 68 -5.91 -14.40 -3.20
C MET A 68 -5.77 -15.92 -3.28
N PRO A 69 -6.33 -16.72 -2.35
CA PRO A 69 -6.17 -18.18 -2.34
C PRO A 69 -6.50 -18.86 -3.67
N GLN A 70 -7.59 -18.45 -4.31
CA GLN A 70 -8.05 -19.02 -5.59
C GLN A 70 -7.18 -18.64 -6.80
N ASN A 71 -6.21 -17.75 -6.62
CA ASN A 71 -5.33 -17.25 -7.68
C ASN A 71 -3.89 -17.77 -7.55
N ASP A 72 -3.60 -18.54 -6.49
CA ASP A 72 -2.30 -19.14 -6.26
C ASP A 72 -1.87 -19.97 -7.48
N ASN A 73 -0.64 -19.75 -7.97
CA ASN A 73 -0.06 -20.37 -9.16
C ASN A 73 -0.82 -20.15 -10.50
N ILE A 74 -1.82 -19.27 -10.48
CA ILE A 74 -2.60 -18.90 -11.68
C ILE A 74 -2.28 -17.46 -12.11
N PHE A 75 -2.41 -16.49 -11.19
CA PHE A 75 -2.16 -15.06 -11.44
C PHE A 75 -0.96 -14.52 -10.65
N HIS A 76 -0.50 -15.22 -9.64
CA HIS A 76 0.68 -14.96 -8.83
C HIS A 76 1.24 -16.30 -8.32
N PRO A 77 2.47 -16.35 -7.78
CA PRO A 77 2.99 -17.54 -7.11
C PRO A 77 2.11 -17.94 -5.92
N ASP A 78 2.31 -19.13 -5.35
CA ASP A 78 1.81 -19.39 -4.02
C ASP A 78 2.31 -18.32 -3.03
N VAL A 79 1.56 -18.09 -1.96
CA VAL A 79 1.78 -16.95 -1.06
C VAL A 79 3.16 -17.00 -0.40
N LYS A 80 3.68 -18.18 -0.08
CA LYS A 80 5.00 -18.37 0.55
C LYS A 80 6.14 -17.98 -0.39
N THR A 81 6.06 -18.44 -1.64
CA THR A 81 7.00 -18.06 -2.70
C THR A 81 6.91 -16.56 -2.97
N TYR A 82 5.69 -15.99 -3.02
CA TYR A 82 5.49 -14.57 -3.27
C TYR A 82 6.10 -13.70 -2.16
N ALA A 83 5.86 -14.04 -0.89
CA ALA A 83 6.45 -13.33 0.24
C ALA A 83 7.99 -13.33 0.19
N ARG A 84 8.62 -14.48 -0.11
CA ARG A 84 10.08 -14.59 -0.26
C ARG A 84 10.62 -13.71 -1.41
N LEU A 85 9.94 -13.69 -2.54
CA LEU A 85 10.33 -12.85 -3.68
C LEU A 85 10.26 -11.36 -3.33
N VAL A 86 9.19 -10.92 -2.67
CA VAL A 86 9.02 -9.53 -2.23
C VAL A 86 10.12 -9.13 -1.24
N LEU A 87 10.38 -9.94 -0.22
CA LEU A 87 11.44 -9.68 0.76
C LEU A 87 12.82 -9.59 0.09
N LYS A 88 13.11 -10.49 -0.84
CA LYS A 88 14.36 -10.49 -1.62
C LYS A 88 14.55 -9.20 -2.42
N GLU A 89 13.49 -8.71 -3.08
CA GLU A 89 13.57 -7.47 -3.85
C GLU A 89 13.70 -6.23 -2.94
N ILE A 90 13.05 -6.22 -1.78
CA ILE A 90 13.19 -5.17 -0.77
C ILE A 90 14.62 -5.11 -0.24
N GLU A 91 15.23 -6.26 0.06
CA GLU A 91 16.60 -6.38 0.55
C GLU A 91 17.60 -5.88 -0.51
N LYS A 92 17.49 -6.35 -1.75
CA LYS A 92 18.31 -5.89 -2.88
C LYS A 92 18.21 -4.38 -3.10
N ALA A 93 17.01 -3.80 -2.90
CA ALA A 93 16.79 -2.37 -3.04
C ALA A 93 17.34 -1.55 -1.86
N GLY A 94 17.77 -2.17 -0.76
CA GLY A 94 18.32 -1.50 0.41
C GLY A 94 17.34 -0.63 1.20
N ILE A 95 16.03 -0.89 1.06
CA ILE A 95 14.97 -0.06 1.66
C ILE A 95 14.27 -0.71 2.86
N LYS A 96 14.76 -1.84 3.36
CA LYS A 96 14.12 -2.64 4.42
C LYS A 96 13.60 -1.83 5.60
N LYS A 97 14.36 -0.82 6.06
CA LYS A 97 13.98 0.04 7.18
C LYS A 97 12.95 1.15 6.82
N ARG A 98 12.61 1.27 5.55
CA ARG A 98 11.73 2.32 5.01
C ARG A 98 10.60 1.76 4.14
N VAL A 99 10.27 0.50 4.32
CA VAL A 99 9.16 -0.14 3.60
C VAL A 99 8.18 -0.74 4.58
N CYS A 100 6.90 -0.56 4.29
CA CYS A 100 5.79 -1.28 4.89
C CYS A 100 5.22 -2.23 3.85
N ILE A 101 4.91 -3.46 4.25
CA ILE A 101 4.22 -4.42 3.39
C ILE A 101 2.75 -4.47 3.79
N GLN A 102 1.86 -4.14 2.84
CA GLN A 102 0.41 -4.22 3.05
C GLN A 102 -0.23 -5.34 2.23
N SER A 103 -1.30 -5.92 2.75
CA SER A 103 -2.10 -6.90 2.01
C SER A 103 -3.51 -7.05 2.60
N PHE A 104 -4.48 -7.39 1.73
CA PHE A 104 -5.78 -7.95 2.11
C PHE A 104 -5.70 -9.44 2.46
N ASP A 105 -4.73 -10.14 1.88
CA ASP A 105 -4.50 -11.56 2.14
C ASP A 105 -3.69 -11.73 3.43
N ILE A 106 -4.38 -12.15 4.48
CA ILE A 106 -3.74 -12.38 5.79
C ILE A 106 -2.60 -13.39 5.72
N ARG A 107 -2.68 -14.39 4.82
CA ARG A 107 -1.63 -15.40 4.61
C ARG A 107 -0.32 -14.75 4.18
N ALA A 108 -0.40 -13.71 3.32
CA ALA A 108 0.78 -12.97 2.88
C ALA A 108 1.47 -12.28 4.06
N LEU A 109 0.70 -11.63 4.94
CA LEU A 109 1.24 -10.97 6.13
C LEU A 109 1.78 -11.97 7.16
N GLN A 110 1.12 -13.13 7.32
CA GLN A 110 1.59 -14.22 8.17
C GLN A 110 2.94 -14.77 7.69
N GLU A 111 3.09 -15.00 6.37
CA GLU A 111 4.37 -15.44 5.79
C GLU A 111 5.46 -14.35 5.93
N ILE A 112 5.15 -13.08 5.70
CA ILE A 112 6.09 -11.98 5.93
C ILE A 112 6.53 -11.93 7.38
N LYS A 113 5.59 -12.03 8.34
CA LYS A 113 5.91 -11.99 9.79
C LYS A 113 6.74 -13.19 10.23
N SER A 114 6.51 -14.36 9.64
CA SER A 114 7.31 -15.56 9.88
C SER A 114 8.73 -15.45 9.33
N LEU A 115 8.92 -14.90 8.13
CA LEU A 115 10.19 -14.81 7.44
C LEU A 115 11.05 -13.61 7.87
N ALA A 116 10.41 -12.52 8.26
CA ALA A 116 11.04 -11.27 8.66
C ALA A 116 10.21 -10.60 9.78
N PRO A 117 10.33 -11.06 11.03
CA PRO A 117 9.52 -10.59 12.16
C PRO A 117 9.58 -9.07 12.40
N GLU A 118 10.68 -8.42 12.01
CA GLU A 118 10.91 -6.99 12.14
C GLU A 118 10.30 -6.15 11.02
N MET A 119 9.76 -6.80 9.98
CA MET A 119 9.17 -6.08 8.84
C MET A 119 7.87 -5.37 9.27
N THR A 120 7.79 -4.08 8.96
CA THR A 120 6.56 -3.31 9.15
C THR A 120 5.45 -3.86 8.27
N THR A 121 4.32 -4.18 8.88
CA THR A 121 3.16 -4.78 8.21
C THR A 121 1.91 -3.91 8.34
N ALA A 122 1.08 -3.88 7.30
CA ALA A 122 -0.22 -3.22 7.32
C ALA A 122 -1.34 -4.17 6.86
N LEU A 123 -2.36 -4.32 7.69
CA LEU A 123 -3.54 -5.12 7.36
C LEU A 123 -4.57 -4.26 6.65
N LEU A 124 -4.81 -4.54 5.37
CA LEU A 124 -5.86 -3.90 4.58
C LEU A 124 -7.23 -4.53 4.89
N ILE A 125 -8.23 -3.68 5.12
CA ILE A 125 -9.59 -4.12 5.50
C ILE A 125 -10.65 -3.40 4.68
N GLU A 126 -11.57 -4.19 4.09
CA GLU A 126 -12.80 -3.71 3.44
C GLU A 126 -14.05 -4.47 3.92
N ASN A 127 -13.88 -5.40 4.87
CA ASN A 127 -15.00 -6.16 5.44
C ASN A 127 -15.60 -5.45 6.66
N LYS A 128 -16.82 -5.86 7.04
CA LYS A 128 -17.59 -5.29 8.17
C LYS A 128 -17.34 -5.97 9.51
N LYS A 129 -16.36 -6.87 9.63
CA LYS A 129 -16.00 -7.51 10.90
C LYS A 129 -15.34 -6.50 11.82
N SER A 130 -15.42 -6.74 13.10
CA SER A 130 -14.71 -5.94 14.09
C SER A 130 -13.18 -6.02 13.89
N ALA A 131 -12.47 -5.02 14.37
CA ALA A 131 -11.01 -5.06 14.34
C ALA A 131 -10.44 -6.23 15.16
N ALA A 132 -11.08 -6.59 16.25
CA ALA A 132 -10.71 -7.75 17.08
C ALA A 132 -10.78 -9.06 16.28
N GLU A 133 -11.89 -9.33 15.58
CA GLU A 133 -12.04 -10.52 14.74
C GLU A 133 -11.03 -10.57 13.60
N ASN A 134 -10.71 -9.40 13.00
CA ASN A 134 -9.70 -9.32 11.94
C ASN A 134 -8.29 -9.62 12.48
N LEU A 135 -7.93 -9.13 13.68
CA LEU A 135 -6.66 -9.45 14.32
C LEU A 135 -6.57 -10.91 14.76
N GLU A 136 -7.65 -11.47 15.29
CA GLU A 136 -7.72 -12.90 15.65
C GLU A 136 -7.40 -13.77 14.42
N LYS A 137 -8.00 -13.47 13.27
CA LYS A 137 -7.72 -14.18 12.01
C LYS A 137 -6.29 -14.01 11.54
N LEU A 138 -5.73 -12.81 11.69
CA LEU A 138 -4.34 -12.54 11.32
C LEU A 138 -3.35 -13.29 12.22
N GLY A 139 -3.70 -13.50 13.49
CA GLY A 139 -2.89 -14.22 14.47
C GLY A 139 -1.79 -13.39 15.13
N PHE A 140 -1.68 -12.11 14.80
CA PHE A 140 -0.75 -11.16 15.45
C PHE A 140 -1.27 -9.72 15.32
N THR A 141 -0.65 -8.78 16.05
CA THR A 141 -0.96 -7.35 15.94
C THR A 141 -0.05 -6.74 14.86
N PRO A 142 -0.60 -6.22 13.73
CA PRO A 142 0.21 -5.54 12.71
C PRO A 142 0.60 -4.15 13.19
N ASP A 143 1.61 -3.55 12.56
CA ASP A 143 2.04 -2.19 12.89
C ASP A 143 0.99 -1.16 12.44
N ILE A 144 0.29 -1.46 11.34
CA ILE A 144 -0.71 -0.56 10.75
C ILE A 144 -2.01 -1.33 10.50
N TYR A 145 -3.12 -0.74 10.95
CA TYR A 145 -4.46 -1.14 10.54
C TYR A 145 -4.95 -0.18 9.46
N SER A 146 -5.23 -0.68 8.28
CA SER A 146 -5.51 0.13 7.08
C SER A 146 -6.88 -0.22 6.47
N PRO A 147 -7.97 0.35 6.99
CA PRO A 147 -9.34 0.06 6.54
C PRO A 147 -9.77 0.95 5.38
N ASP A 148 -10.82 0.53 4.66
CA ASP A 148 -11.64 1.48 3.90
C ASP A 148 -12.09 2.60 4.83
N PHE A 149 -11.98 3.85 4.38
CA PHE A 149 -12.24 5.02 5.22
C PHE A 149 -13.68 5.10 5.77
N SER A 150 -14.64 4.48 5.09
CA SER A 150 -16.04 4.42 5.55
C SER A 150 -16.22 3.57 6.82
N LEU A 151 -15.26 2.71 7.15
CA LEU A 151 -15.27 1.88 8.35
C LEU A 151 -14.68 2.61 9.57
N VAL A 152 -14.04 3.78 9.36
CA VAL A 152 -13.40 4.53 10.45
C VAL A 152 -14.44 5.21 11.32
N ASN A 153 -14.35 4.96 12.61
CA ASN A 153 -15.13 5.60 13.65
C ASN A 153 -14.29 5.73 14.93
N LYS A 154 -14.83 6.44 15.95
CA LYS A 154 -14.11 6.70 17.19
C LYS A 154 -13.72 5.42 17.96
N ASN A 155 -14.54 4.39 17.88
CA ASN A 155 -14.24 3.12 18.55
C ASN A 155 -13.03 2.43 17.90
N LEU A 156 -12.95 2.45 16.56
CA LEU A 156 -11.80 1.90 15.83
C LEU A 156 -10.52 2.69 16.12
N VAL A 157 -10.58 4.02 16.15
CA VAL A 157 -9.43 4.87 16.53
C VAL A 157 -8.93 4.47 17.92
N ASN A 158 -9.83 4.42 18.90
CA ASN A 158 -9.47 4.05 20.28
C ASN A 158 -8.91 2.62 20.37
N PHE A 159 -9.47 1.69 19.60
CA PHE A 159 -8.98 0.31 19.55
C PHE A 159 -7.55 0.24 19.01
N CYS A 160 -7.27 0.92 17.89
CA CYS A 160 -5.92 0.96 17.31
C CYS A 160 -4.92 1.60 18.28
N GLN A 161 -5.29 2.70 18.93
CA GLN A 161 -4.45 3.35 19.93
C GLN A 161 -4.11 2.42 21.10
N LYS A 162 -5.12 1.72 21.66
CA LYS A 162 -4.90 0.75 22.75
C LYS A 162 -4.00 -0.43 22.36
N LYS A 163 -3.96 -0.77 21.07
CA LYS A 163 -3.13 -1.85 20.53
C LYS A 163 -1.78 -1.37 19.97
N ASN A 164 -1.46 -0.08 20.10
CA ASN A 164 -0.26 0.55 19.54
C ASN A 164 -0.15 0.37 18.01
N MET A 165 -1.27 0.32 17.30
CA MET A 165 -1.32 0.28 15.85
C MET A 165 -1.53 1.67 15.27
N LEU A 166 -0.85 2.00 14.19
CA LEU A 166 -1.22 3.16 13.37
C LEU A 166 -2.51 2.87 12.60
N LEU A 167 -3.39 3.87 12.51
CA LEU A 167 -4.61 3.81 11.71
C LEU A 167 -4.44 4.66 10.46
N ILE A 168 -4.37 4.02 9.27
CA ILE A 168 -4.12 4.67 7.98
C ILE A 168 -5.17 4.22 6.96
N PRO A 169 -6.31 4.93 6.87
CA PRO A 169 -7.41 4.57 5.97
C PRO A 169 -7.12 4.88 4.49
N TRP A 170 -7.79 4.17 3.61
CA TRP A 170 -7.79 4.29 2.15
C TRP A 170 -9.22 4.26 1.58
N THR A 171 -9.53 4.73 0.37
CA THR A 171 -8.80 5.74 -0.38
C THR A 171 -9.54 7.06 -0.20
N VAL A 172 -8.92 8.03 0.47
CA VAL A 172 -9.59 9.27 0.90
C VAL A 172 -9.24 10.41 -0.06
N ASN A 173 -10.19 10.78 -0.93
CA ASN A 173 -9.94 11.70 -2.04
C ASN A 173 -10.67 13.05 -1.93
N LYS A 174 -11.77 13.11 -1.18
CA LYS A 174 -12.58 14.34 -1.06
C LYS A 174 -12.14 15.15 0.15
N LYS A 175 -12.07 16.49 -0.01
CA LYS A 175 -11.67 17.42 1.05
C LYS A 175 -12.42 17.18 2.37
N LYS A 176 -13.75 17.01 2.30
CA LYS A 176 -14.59 16.77 3.47
C LYS A 176 -14.20 15.48 4.23
N ASP A 177 -13.90 14.42 3.48
CA ASP A 177 -13.57 13.11 4.05
C ASP A 177 -12.14 13.14 4.65
N ILE A 178 -11.19 13.82 3.98
CA ILE A 178 -9.84 14.06 4.51
C ILE A 178 -9.92 14.77 5.85
N ILE A 179 -10.65 15.91 5.92
CA ILE A 179 -10.81 16.66 7.17
C ILE A 179 -11.49 15.83 8.25
N ALA A 180 -12.50 15.02 7.90
CA ALA A 180 -13.18 14.14 8.85
C ALA A 180 -12.20 13.09 9.44
N MET A 181 -11.37 12.44 8.61
CA MET A 181 -10.37 11.48 9.07
C MET A 181 -9.35 12.15 10.02
N LEU A 182 -8.83 13.32 9.64
CA LEU A 182 -7.88 14.07 10.48
C LEU A 182 -8.48 14.43 11.85
N LYS A 183 -9.73 14.92 11.87
CA LYS A 183 -10.45 15.25 13.13
C LYS A 183 -10.74 14.01 13.99
N MET A 184 -10.88 12.83 13.40
CA MET A 184 -11.01 11.59 14.14
C MET A 184 -9.69 11.15 14.79
N GLY A 185 -8.54 11.64 14.32
CA GLY A 185 -7.22 11.33 14.86
C GLY A 185 -6.57 10.11 14.21
N VAL A 186 -6.78 9.91 12.90
CA VAL A 186 -6.03 8.91 12.14
C VAL A 186 -4.55 9.32 12.02
N ASN A 187 -3.66 8.34 11.87
CA ASN A 187 -2.21 8.57 11.84
C ASN A 187 -1.68 8.91 10.43
N GLY A 188 -2.46 8.62 9.40
CA GLY A 188 -2.12 8.90 8.01
C GLY A 188 -3.32 8.68 7.10
N ILE A 189 -3.16 8.98 5.81
CA ILE A 189 -4.21 8.85 4.80
C ILE A 189 -3.59 8.35 3.50
N ILE A 190 -4.21 7.35 2.88
CA ILE A 190 -3.90 6.92 1.52
C ILE A 190 -4.88 7.62 0.57
N SER A 191 -4.34 8.34 -0.43
CA SER A 191 -5.11 9.11 -1.40
C SER A 191 -4.54 8.96 -2.82
N ASP A 192 -5.42 9.02 -3.82
CA ASP A 192 -5.04 9.11 -5.24
C ASP A 192 -4.48 10.52 -5.60
N TYR A 193 -4.63 11.52 -4.71
CA TYR A 193 -4.25 12.91 -4.92
C TYR A 193 -3.32 13.44 -3.81
N PRO A 194 -2.07 12.93 -3.71
CA PRO A 194 -1.19 13.21 -2.57
C PRO A 194 -0.89 14.70 -2.39
N GLU A 195 -0.62 15.45 -3.46
CA GLU A 195 -0.35 16.90 -3.38
C GLU A 195 -1.54 17.67 -2.82
N LYS A 196 -2.74 17.40 -3.35
CA LYS A 196 -3.98 18.02 -2.86
C LYS A 196 -4.25 17.64 -1.40
N THR A 197 -3.99 16.38 -1.04
CA THR A 197 -4.17 15.91 0.33
C THR A 197 -3.22 16.62 1.27
N LYS A 198 -1.94 16.74 0.91
CA LYS A 198 -0.94 17.48 1.67
C LYS A 198 -1.38 18.93 1.89
N GLN A 199 -1.79 19.64 0.84
CA GLN A 199 -2.28 21.02 0.95
C GLN A 199 -3.48 21.15 1.89
N ILE A 200 -4.43 20.19 1.84
CA ILE A 200 -5.58 20.19 2.76
C ILE A 200 -5.13 20.00 4.21
N ILE A 201 -4.18 19.09 4.46
CA ILE A 201 -3.63 18.82 5.79
C ILE A 201 -3.01 20.10 6.35
N GLU A 202 -2.09 20.74 5.62
CA GLU A 202 -1.36 21.93 6.02
C GLU A 202 -2.29 23.14 6.24
N THR A 203 -3.25 23.39 5.33
CA THR A 203 -4.20 24.50 5.44
C THR A 203 -5.23 24.35 6.56
N ASN A 204 -5.38 23.16 7.15
CA ASN A 204 -6.26 22.93 8.31
C ASN A 204 -5.49 22.76 9.62
N GLY A 205 -4.21 23.15 9.68
CA GLY A 205 -3.41 23.19 10.90
C GLY A 205 -2.91 21.81 11.38
N PHE A 206 -2.88 20.80 10.49
CA PHE A 206 -2.28 19.52 10.79
C PHE A 206 -0.87 19.43 10.18
N GLU A 207 0.02 18.69 10.84
CA GLU A 207 1.38 18.49 10.35
C GLU A 207 1.45 17.25 9.43
N VAL A 208 2.23 17.37 8.36
CA VAL A 208 2.67 16.26 7.51
C VAL A 208 4.06 15.84 7.99
N LYS A 209 4.14 14.71 8.68
CA LYS A 209 5.39 14.14 9.21
C LYS A 209 6.16 13.33 8.16
#